data_2016a63e193ff10795f34a8950ba0064
#
_entry.id   2016a63e193ff10795f34a8950ba0064
#
_cell.length_a   1.000
_cell.length_b   1.000
_cell.length_c   1.000
_cell.angle_alpha   90.00
_cell.angle_beta   90.00
_cell.angle_gamma   90.00
#
_symmetry.space_group_name_H-M   'P 1'
#
loop_
_entity.id
_entity.type
_entity.pdbx_description
1 polymer ?
#
loop_
_entity_poly.entity_id
_entity_poly.type
_entity_poly.pdbx_seq_one_letter_code
_entity_poly.pdbx_strand_id
1 'polypeptide(L)'
;MEIKRPLLLISNDDGYQAKGIRQLVEMVSDYGDIIVCAPEDARSGFSCAFSATTPLRLIRRETLTSHLLPLTSVQVWSCNGTPVDCVKMALAEICPRRPDMVIGGINHGDNASVNAHYSGTMGVTLEGCMKYIPSVAFSLCDHRDDADFEPLRPLIREMTAKVLADGLPKGVCLNVNFPLLHTEFSPLEGGVGGGYKGVKVCRMAYGTWGSEVTKCHHPRGYDYWWMVGHYTNDEPDAEDTDRWALDHGYVAITPTQIDLTAYSAMSQISEWFKSNHS
;
A
#
# COMPACT_ATOMS: atom_id res chain seq x y z
N MET A 1 -5.04 -29.03 -20.39
CA MET A 1 -5.12 -28.31 -19.10
C MET A 1 -5.64 -26.91 -19.41
N GLU A 2 -6.80 -26.56 -18.89
CA GLU A 2 -7.26 -25.17 -18.98
C GLU A 2 -6.23 -24.27 -18.27
N ILE A 3 -5.69 -23.28 -18.96
CA ILE A 3 -4.80 -22.29 -18.35
C ILE A 3 -5.67 -21.46 -17.41
N LYS A 4 -5.58 -21.74 -16.12
CA LYS A 4 -6.33 -21.04 -15.10
C LYS A 4 -5.84 -19.59 -15.02
N ARG A 5 -6.73 -18.62 -15.26
CA ARG A 5 -6.39 -17.20 -15.16
C ARG A 5 -5.89 -16.88 -13.74
N PRO A 6 -4.90 -15.99 -13.57
CA PRO A 6 -4.50 -15.49 -12.24
C PRO A 6 -5.69 -14.93 -11.47
N LEU A 7 -5.66 -15.02 -10.14
CA LEU A 7 -6.62 -14.41 -9.22
C LEU A 7 -5.93 -13.30 -8.43
N LEU A 8 -6.39 -12.08 -8.58
CA LEU A 8 -5.89 -10.90 -7.90
C LEU A 8 -6.86 -10.50 -6.78
N LEU A 9 -6.33 -10.32 -5.56
CA LEU A 9 -7.06 -9.71 -4.45
C LEU A 9 -6.60 -8.26 -4.30
N ILE A 10 -7.53 -7.31 -4.40
CA ILE A 10 -7.26 -5.88 -4.32
C ILE A 10 -7.99 -5.27 -3.12
N SER A 11 -7.28 -4.45 -2.35
CA SER A 11 -7.84 -3.70 -1.23
C SER A 11 -7.13 -2.35 -1.07
N ASN A 12 -7.67 -1.48 -0.21
CA ASN A 12 -7.10 -0.17 0.14
C ASN A 12 -7.53 0.25 1.55
N ASP A 13 -7.16 1.44 1.98
CA ASP A 13 -7.64 2.08 3.20
C ASP A 13 -8.53 3.31 2.94
N ASP A 14 -8.64 3.77 1.70
CA ASP A 14 -9.51 4.91 1.30
C ASP A 14 -10.99 4.51 1.14
N GLY A 15 -11.28 3.21 1.15
CA GLY A 15 -12.62 2.66 0.95
C GLY A 15 -12.89 2.14 -0.46
N TYR A 16 -13.89 1.24 -0.57
CA TYR A 16 -14.16 0.51 -1.82
C TYR A 16 -14.58 1.41 -3.00
N GLN A 17 -15.07 2.63 -2.74
CA GLN A 17 -15.49 3.59 -3.77
C GLN A 17 -14.39 4.58 -4.18
N ALA A 18 -13.23 4.55 -3.55
CA ALA A 18 -12.17 5.50 -3.81
C ALA A 18 -11.70 5.46 -5.26
N LYS A 19 -11.24 6.62 -5.77
CA LYS A 19 -10.74 6.75 -7.15
C LYS A 19 -9.55 5.83 -7.41
N GLY A 20 -8.62 5.75 -6.45
CA GLY A 20 -7.39 4.96 -6.57
C GLY A 20 -7.67 3.48 -6.79
N ILE A 21 -8.55 2.85 -6.00
CA ILE A 21 -8.84 1.42 -6.16
C ILE A 21 -9.57 1.12 -7.47
N ARG A 22 -10.47 2.02 -7.92
CA ARG A 22 -11.14 1.87 -9.23
C ARG A 22 -10.15 1.88 -10.38
N GLN A 23 -9.25 2.85 -10.39
CA GLN A 23 -8.22 2.95 -11.44
C GLN A 23 -7.23 1.79 -11.37
N LEU A 24 -6.85 1.33 -10.17
CA LEU A 24 -6.02 0.14 -10.03
C LEU A 24 -6.69 -1.09 -10.68
N VAL A 25 -7.97 -1.32 -10.40
CA VAL A 25 -8.75 -2.42 -11.02
C VAL A 25 -8.73 -2.30 -12.54
N GLU A 26 -8.96 -1.11 -13.10
CA GLU A 26 -8.91 -0.86 -14.54
C GLU A 26 -7.54 -1.15 -15.14
N MET A 27 -6.47 -0.77 -14.44
CA MET A 27 -5.09 -0.96 -14.89
C MET A 27 -4.68 -2.43 -14.98
N VAL A 28 -5.23 -3.30 -14.11
CA VAL A 28 -4.78 -4.70 -14.01
C VAL A 28 -5.85 -5.72 -14.44
N SER A 29 -7.00 -5.27 -14.94
CA SER A 29 -8.16 -6.12 -15.24
C SER A 29 -7.92 -7.21 -16.28
N ASP A 30 -7.00 -7.03 -17.20
CA ASP A 30 -6.67 -8.01 -18.23
C ASP A 30 -5.70 -9.11 -17.76
N TYR A 31 -5.04 -8.95 -16.61
CA TYR A 31 -4.13 -9.95 -16.07
C TYR A 31 -4.83 -11.17 -15.45
N GLY A 32 -6.04 -11.00 -14.92
CA GLY A 32 -6.70 -12.11 -14.24
C GLY A 32 -8.12 -11.82 -13.79
N ASP A 33 -8.67 -12.72 -13.00
CA ASP A 33 -9.90 -12.50 -12.27
C ASP A 33 -9.61 -11.65 -11.03
N ILE A 34 -10.52 -10.72 -10.68
CA ILE A 34 -10.29 -9.76 -9.63
C ILE A 34 -11.35 -9.89 -8.53
N ILE A 35 -10.89 -9.96 -7.30
CA ILE A 35 -11.71 -9.75 -6.11
C ILE A 35 -11.24 -8.46 -5.46
N VAL A 36 -12.16 -7.50 -5.36
CA VAL A 36 -12.01 -6.31 -4.52
C VAL A 36 -12.70 -6.56 -3.20
N CYS A 37 -11.97 -6.40 -2.09
CA CYS A 37 -12.56 -6.35 -0.76
C CYS A 37 -11.90 -5.19 0.00
N ALA A 38 -12.66 -4.13 0.26
CA ALA A 38 -12.14 -2.91 0.86
C ALA A 38 -13.09 -2.34 1.92
N PRO A 39 -12.63 -1.46 2.81
CA PRO A 39 -13.46 -0.85 3.84
C PRO A 39 -14.68 -0.11 3.27
N GLU A 40 -15.76 -0.07 4.04
CA GLU A 40 -16.96 0.73 3.69
C GLU A 40 -16.62 2.22 3.63
N ASP A 41 -15.82 2.69 4.58
CA ASP A 41 -15.37 4.08 4.73
C ASP A 41 -13.84 4.13 4.83
N ALA A 42 -13.26 5.32 4.66
CA ALA A 42 -11.83 5.54 4.79
C ALA A 42 -11.30 5.13 6.18
N ARG A 43 -10.17 4.44 6.20
CA ARG A 43 -9.48 3.90 7.38
C ARG A 43 -8.00 4.27 7.38
N SER A 44 -7.67 5.50 7.01
CA SER A 44 -6.29 6.00 7.03
C SER A 44 -5.72 5.95 8.45
N GLY A 45 -4.45 5.57 8.58
CA GLY A 45 -3.76 5.47 9.87
C GLY A 45 -4.04 4.19 10.66
N PHE A 46 -4.79 3.22 10.14
CA PHE A 46 -5.10 1.98 10.84
C PHE A 46 -3.98 0.92 10.78
N SER A 47 -2.96 1.13 9.96
CA SER A 47 -1.81 0.22 9.90
C SER A 47 -2.22 -1.25 9.69
N CYS A 48 -1.60 -2.16 10.47
CA CYS A 48 -1.91 -3.59 10.53
C CYS A 48 -3.00 -3.94 11.56
N ALA A 49 -3.78 -2.99 12.06
CA ALA A 49 -4.85 -3.26 13.01
C ALA A 49 -5.91 -4.21 12.41
N PHE A 50 -6.43 -5.11 13.25
CA PHE A 50 -7.56 -5.97 12.91
C PHE A 50 -8.60 -6.00 14.03
N SER A 51 -9.83 -6.33 13.70
CA SER A 51 -10.98 -6.34 14.62
C SER A 51 -11.06 -7.67 15.38
N ALA A 52 -10.48 -7.74 16.57
CA ALA A 52 -10.52 -8.94 17.41
C ALA A 52 -11.82 -9.08 18.21
N THR A 53 -12.51 -7.97 18.49
CA THR A 53 -13.66 -7.94 19.43
C THR A 53 -14.95 -7.41 18.82
N THR A 54 -14.92 -6.97 17.56
CA THR A 54 -16.07 -6.41 16.85
C THR A 54 -16.46 -7.32 15.70
N PRO A 55 -17.75 -7.70 15.55
CA PRO A 55 -18.19 -8.53 14.44
C PRO A 55 -18.03 -7.82 13.10
N LEU A 56 -17.54 -8.57 12.11
CA LEU A 56 -17.35 -8.11 10.75
C LEU A 56 -18.55 -8.47 9.87
N ARG A 57 -18.82 -7.61 8.90
CA ARG A 57 -19.88 -7.78 7.90
C ARG A 57 -19.31 -7.57 6.51
N LEU A 58 -19.59 -8.49 5.61
CA LEU A 58 -19.29 -8.38 4.19
C LEU A 58 -20.57 -8.05 3.41
N ILE A 59 -20.46 -7.11 2.49
CA ILE A 59 -21.55 -6.77 1.58
C ILE A 59 -21.02 -6.84 0.16
N ARG A 60 -21.67 -7.67 -0.68
CA ARG A 60 -21.40 -7.67 -2.11
C ARG A 60 -21.91 -6.36 -2.72
N ARG A 61 -21.07 -5.69 -3.48
CA ARG A 61 -21.40 -4.42 -4.13
C ARG A 61 -21.55 -4.62 -5.63
N GLU A 62 -22.28 -3.72 -6.26
CA GLU A 62 -22.31 -3.66 -7.72
C GLU A 62 -20.95 -3.23 -8.25
N THR A 63 -20.68 -3.54 -9.52
CA THR A 63 -19.38 -3.38 -10.15
C THR A 63 -18.89 -1.94 -10.10
N LEU A 64 -17.61 -1.73 -9.76
CA LEU A 64 -16.97 -0.40 -9.75
C LEU A 64 -16.85 0.22 -11.16
N THR A 65 -16.90 -0.62 -12.19
CA THR A 65 -16.56 -0.24 -13.57
C THR A 65 -17.50 -0.96 -14.55
N SER A 66 -18.59 -0.32 -14.92
CA SER A 66 -19.61 -0.90 -15.81
C SER A 66 -19.11 -1.22 -17.23
N HIS A 67 -18.01 -0.59 -17.66
CA HIS A 67 -17.40 -0.76 -18.98
C HIS A 67 -16.40 -1.91 -19.09
N LEU A 68 -15.97 -2.50 -17.96
CA LEU A 68 -15.04 -3.65 -17.96
C LEU A 68 -15.74 -5.01 -18.18
N LEU A 69 -17.07 -5.05 -18.24
CA LEU A 69 -17.82 -6.24 -18.63
C LEU A 69 -17.92 -6.34 -20.14
N PRO A 70 -17.64 -7.49 -20.78
CA PRO A 70 -17.62 -8.88 -20.27
C PRO A 70 -16.21 -9.54 -20.24
N LEU A 71 -15.12 -8.79 -20.35
CA LEU A 71 -13.77 -9.36 -20.56
C LEU A 71 -13.11 -9.91 -19.30
N THR A 72 -13.53 -9.46 -18.12
CA THR A 72 -12.92 -9.86 -16.84
C THR A 72 -13.99 -10.13 -15.78
N SER A 73 -13.72 -11.14 -14.93
CA SER A 73 -14.53 -11.41 -13.74
C SER A 73 -14.04 -10.48 -12.62
N VAL A 74 -14.78 -9.40 -12.35
CA VAL A 74 -14.53 -8.50 -11.20
C VAL A 74 -15.65 -8.67 -10.19
N GLN A 75 -15.31 -9.04 -8.96
CA GLN A 75 -16.23 -9.07 -7.83
C GLN A 75 -15.83 -8.00 -6.83
N VAL A 76 -16.81 -7.23 -6.35
CA VAL A 76 -16.58 -6.13 -5.39
C VAL A 76 -17.31 -6.41 -4.10
N TRP A 77 -16.60 -6.29 -3.01
CA TRP A 77 -17.09 -6.47 -1.66
C TRP A 77 -16.63 -5.31 -0.77
N SER A 78 -17.48 -4.90 0.15
CA SER A 78 -17.09 -4.00 1.23
C SER A 78 -17.17 -4.69 2.58
N CYS A 79 -16.31 -4.26 3.50
CA CYS A 79 -16.27 -4.72 4.88
C CYS A 79 -16.33 -3.51 5.83
N ASN A 80 -17.03 -3.65 6.95
CA ASN A 80 -17.08 -2.62 7.99
C ASN A 80 -15.80 -2.57 8.86
N GLY A 81 -14.83 -3.44 8.57
CA GLY A 81 -13.57 -3.57 9.28
C GLY A 81 -12.44 -2.70 8.75
N THR A 82 -11.22 -3.01 9.17
CA THR A 82 -9.97 -2.40 8.73
C THR A 82 -9.55 -2.95 7.35
N PRO A 83 -8.54 -2.34 6.69
CA PRO A 83 -7.95 -2.92 5.48
C PRO A 83 -7.43 -4.35 5.66
N VAL A 84 -6.83 -4.65 6.81
CA VAL A 84 -6.37 -6.01 7.16
C VAL A 84 -7.54 -6.96 7.32
N ASP A 85 -8.64 -6.52 7.95
CA ASP A 85 -9.87 -7.32 8.06
C ASP A 85 -10.43 -7.65 6.68
N CYS A 86 -10.40 -6.69 5.74
CA CYS A 86 -10.85 -6.92 4.38
C CYS A 86 -10.08 -8.04 3.69
N VAL A 87 -8.75 -8.05 3.81
CA VAL A 87 -7.91 -9.13 3.25
C VAL A 87 -8.21 -10.46 3.93
N LYS A 88 -8.28 -10.50 5.27
CA LYS A 88 -8.60 -11.72 6.03
C LYS A 88 -9.95 -12.30 5.64
N MET A 89 -10.98 -11.45 5.59
CA MET A 89 -12.34 -11.86 5.21
C MET A 89 -12.42 -12.32 3.75
N ALA A 90 -11.71 -11.64 2.84
CA ALA A 90 -11.65 -12.06 1.44
C ALA A 90 -11.03 -13.45 1.28
N LEU A 91 -9.91 -13.70 1.97
CA LEU A 91 -9.21 -14.98 1.93
C LEU A 91 -10.03 -16.13 2.54
N ALA A 92 -10.83 -15.84 3.58
CA ALA A 92 -11.62 -16.83 4.29
C ALA A 92 -12.94 -17.16 3.60
N GLU A 93 -13.64 -16.15 3.06
CA GLU A 93 -15.06 -16.25 2.71
C GLU A 93 -15.38 -15.98 1.23
N ILE A 94 -14.49 -15.25 0.51
CA ILE A 94 -14.83 -14.78 -0.85
C ILE A 94 -13.96 -15.48 -1.91
N CYS A 95 -12.67 -15.62 -1.66
CA CYS A 95 -11.74 -16.15 -2.63
C CYS A 95 -12.00 -17.67 -2.86
N PRO A 96 -12.33 -18.10 -4.10
CA PRO A 96 -12.60 -19.52 -4.40
C PRO A 96 -11.33 -20.38 -4.31
N ARG A 97 -10.18 -19.75 -4.26
CA ARG A 97 -8.85 -20.32 -4.09
C ARG A 97 -7.90 -19.26 -3.57
N ARG A 98 -6.70 -19.67 -3.16
CA ARG A 98 -5.64 -18.73 -2.82
C ARG A 98 -5.37 -17.78 -3.99
N PRO A 99 -5.36 -16.45 -3.78
CA PRO A 99 -4.94 -15.49 -4.80
C PRO A 99 -3.48 -15.70 -5.21
N ASP A 100 -3.18 -15.37 -6.45
CA ASP A 100 -1.83 -15.39 -6.98
C ASP A 100 -1.07 -14.11 -6.60
N MET A 101 -1.81 -13.02 -6.30
CA MET A 101 -1.25 -11.75 -5.86
C MET A 101 -2.24 -10.96 -5.01
N VAL A 102 -1.73 -10.21 -4.01
CA VAL A 102 -2.47 -9.18 -3.28
C VAL A 102 -1.93 -7.81 -3.67
N ILE A 103 -2.82 -6.87 -3.98
CA ILE A 103 -2.43 -5.51 -4.36
C ILE A 103 -3.14 -4.51 -3.45
N GLY A 104 -2.37 -3.65 -2.80
CA GLY A 104 -2.85 -2.53 -2.00
C GLY A 104 -2.85 -1.21 -2.78
N GLY A 105 -3.92 -0.41 -2.70
CA GLY A 105 -3.93 0.96 -3.23
C GLY A 105 -4.92 1.19 -4.37
N ILE A 106 -4.72 2.21 -5.24
CA ILE A 106 -3.61 3.20 -5.16
C ILE A 106 -3.95 4.21 -4.06
N ASN A 107 -3.04 4.41 -3.14
CA ASN A 107 -3.22 5.33 -2.02
C ASN A 107 -3.03 6.80 -2.46
N HIS A 108 -3.86 7.71 -1.93
CA HIS A 108 -3.62 9.14 -1.97
C HIS A 108 -2.65 9.54 -0.86
N GLY A 109 -1.47 10.04 -1.23
CA GLY A 109 -0.35 10.29 -0.33
C GLY A 109 0.65 9.14 -0.30
N ASP A 110 1.90 9.45 0.07
CA ASP A 110 2.97 8.46 0.14
C ASP A 110 2.91 7.60 1.42
N ASN A 111 3.47 6.42 1.32
CA ASN A 111 3.72 5.48 2.39
C ASN A 111 5.23 5.21 2.55
N ALA A 112 6.05 6.21 2.25
CA ALA A 112 7.50 6.14 2.39
C ALA A 112 7.95 6.42 3.83
N SER A 113 9.19 6.07 4.16
CA SER A 113 9.76 6.28 5.49
C SER A 113 8.85 5.73 6.59
N VAL A 114 8.76 6.41 7.72
CA VAL A 114 7.94 6.00 8.87
C VAL A 114 6.43 5.96 8.58
N ASN A 115 5.96 6.59 7.49
CA ASN A 115 4.56 6.53 7.08
C ASN A 115 4.11 5.10 6.79
N ALA A 116 5.03 4.24 6.33
CA ALA A 116 4.75 2.83 6.10
C ALA A 116 4.21 2.10 7.36
N HIS A 117 4.61 2.53 8.55
CA HIS A 117 4.17 1.93 9.81
C HIS A 117 2.71 2.28 10.16
N TYR A 118 2.18 3.39 9.66
CA TYR A 118 0.81 3.84 9.90
C TYR A 118 -0.15 3.50 8.76
N SER A 119 0.38 3.07 7.62
CA SER A 119 -0.36 2.85 6.39
C SER A 119 -1.27 1.63 6.43
N GLY A 120 -2.56 1.85 6.16
CA GLY A 120 -3.51 0.76 5.93
C GLY A 120 -3.27 0.04 4.60
N THR A 121 -2.80 0.75 3.58
CA THR A 121 -2.38 0.17 2.28
C THR A 121 -1.19 -0.79 2.47
N MET A 122 -0.22 -0.43 3.32
CA MET A 122 0.83 -1.37 3.72
C MET A 122 0.27 -2.53 4.55
N GLY A 123 -0.72 -2.27 5.41
CA GLY A 123 -1.43 -3.31 6.17
C GLY A 123 -2.03 -4.40 5.28
N VAL A 124 -2.70 -4.01 4.17
CA VAL A 124 -3.18 -4.93 3.13
C VAL A 124 -2.06 -5.80 2.59
N THR A 125 -0.97 -5.17 2.21
CA THR A 125 0.16 -5.81 1.55
C THR A 125 0.93 -6.73 2.50
N LEU A 126 1.13 -6.29 3.73
CA LEU A 126 1.76 -7.11 4.78
C LEU A 126 0.89 -8.31 5.16
N GLU A 127 -0.45 -8.17 5.24
CA GLU A 127 -1.33 -9.32 5.51
C GLU A 127 -1.23 -10.38 4.40
N GLY A 128 -1.22 -9.95 3.13
CA GLY A 128 -0.98 -10.86 2.00
C GLY A 128 0.38 -11.54 2.11
N CYS A 129 1.42 -10.79 2.42
CA CYS A 129 2.79 -11.27 2.60
C CYS A 129 2.91 -12.27 3.76
N MET A 130 2.23 -12.03 4.89
CA MET A 130 2.17 -12.98 6.02
C MET A 130 1.49 -14.29 5.65
N LYS A 131 0.65 -14.30 4.63
CA LYS A 131 0.09 -15.52 4.01
C LYS A 131 0.98 -16.09 2.91
N TYR A 132 2.17 -15.54 2.72
CA TYR A 132 3.12 -15.89 1.66
C TYR A 132 2.53 -15.75 0.25
N ILE A 133 1.61 -14.81 0.07
CA ILE A 133 1.10 -14.42 -1.24
C ILE A 133 1.96 -13.24 -1.73
N PRO A 134 2.47 -13.25 -2.97
CA PRO A 134 3.15 -12.10 -3.55
C PRO A 134 2.30 -10.84 -3.40
N SER A 135 2.85 -9.77 -2.82
CA SER A 135 2.05 -8.60 -2.45
C SER A 135 2.77 -7.30 -2.77
N VAL A 136 2.04 -6.32 -3.32
CA VAL A 136 2.56 -5.00 -3.69
C VAL A 136 1.60 -3.90 -3.23
N ALA A 137 2.14 -2.85 -2.64
CA ALA A 137 1.43 -1.60 -2.33
C ALA A 137 1.80 -0.53 -3.35
N PHE A 138 0.82 0.21 -3.85
CA PHE A 138 1.01 1.37 -4.71
C PHE A 138 0.46 2.63 -4.05
N SER A 139 1.26 3.71 -4.05
CA SER A 139 0.92 5.00 -3.45
C SER A 139 1.42 6.14 -4.35
N LEU A 140 0.68 7.24 -4.41
CA LEU A 140 1.06 8.45 -5.14
C LEU A 140 1.22 9.60 -4.14
N CYS A 141 2.33 10.34 -4.19
CA CYS A 141 2.60 11.53 -3.37
C CYS A 141 1.68 12.72 -3.76
N ASP A 142 0.39 12.47 -3.93
CA ASP A 142 -0.61 13.51 -4.24
C ASP A 142 -1.85 13.29 -3.37
N HIS A 143 -2.15 14.26 -2.51
CA HIS A 143 -3.30 14.23 -1.60
C HIS A 143 -4.54 14.90 -2.17
N ARG A 144 -4.49 15.42 -3.40
CA ARG A 144 -5.62 16.13 -4.00
C ARG A 144 -6.70 15.15 -4.45
N ASP A 145 -7.95 15.54 -4.30
CA ASP A 145 -9.10 14.72 -4.74
C ASP A 145 -9.11 14.48 -6.26
N ASP A 146 -8.54 15.40 -7.05
CA ASP A 146 -8.44 15.33 -8.49
C ASP A 146 -7.16 14.63 -8.99
N ALA A 147 -6.30 14.12 -8.10
CA ALA A 147 -5.05 13.45 -8.45
C ALA A 147 -5.23 12.48 -9.64
N ASP A 148 -4.31 12.56 -10.60
CA ASP A 148 -4.33 11.73 -11.80
C ASP A 148 -3.43 10.49 -11.60
N PHE A 149 -4.04 9.32 -11.57
CA PHE A 149 -3.31 8.04 -11.46
C PHE A 149 -2.97 7.42 -12.82
N GLU A 150 -3.50 7.95 -13.93
CA GLU A 150 -3.28 7.34 -15.26
C GLU A 150 -1.80 7.26 -15.65
N PRO A 151 -0.95 8.25 -15.33
CA PRO A 151 0.48 8.18 -15.61
C PRO A 151 1.23 7.02 -14.90
N LEU A 152 0.64 6.44 -13.86
CA LEU A 152 1.22 5.31 -13.12
C LEU A 152 1.01 3.96 -13.84
N ARG A 153 0.04 3.88 -14.74
CA ARG A 153 -0.41 2.66 -15.43
C ARG A 153 0.74 1.83 -16.03
N PRO A 154 1.70 2.39 -16.77
CA PRO A 154 2.74 1.58 -17.40
C PRO A 154 3.55 0.78 -16.36
N LEU A 155 4.00 1.43 -15.29
CA LEU A 155 4.82 0.78 -14.27
C LEU A 155 4.00 -0.19 -13.40
N ILE A 156 2.76 0.16 -13.02
CA ILE A 156 1.86 -0.73 -12.28
C ILE A 156 1.63 -2.03 -13.07
N ARG A 157 1.39 -1.93 -14.37
CA ARG A 157 1.20 -3.08 -15.25
C ARG A 157 2.46 -3.93 -15.37
N GLU A 158 3.61 -3.29 -15.61
CA GLU A 158 4.90 -3.99 -15.67
C GLU A 158 5.20 -4.75 -14.39
N MET A 159 5.04 -4.11 -13.24
CA MET A 159 5.28 -4.74 -11.94
C MET A 159 4.30 -5.89 -11.66
N THR A 160 3.02 -5.70 -11.98
CA THR A 160 2.00 -6.75 -11.83
C THR A 160 2.37 -7.97 -12.66
N ALA A 161 2.75 -7.77 -13.92
CA ALA A 161 3.18 -8.86 -14.82
C ALA A 161 4.43 -9.58 -14.28
N LYS A 162 5.45 -8.84 -13.85
CA LYS A 162 6.67 -9.40 -13.28
C LYS A 162 6.41 -10.20 -12.00
N VAL A 163 5.64 -9.65 -11.07
CA VAL A 163 5.33 -10.33 -9.80
C VAL A 163 4.48 -11.57 -10.02
N LEU A 164 3.57 -11.56 -10.98
CA LEU A 164 2.80 -12.76 -11.35
C LEU A 164 3.67 -13.84 -12.01
N ALA A 165 4.68 -13.44 -12.80
CA ALA A 165 5.57 -14.38 -13.50
C ALA A 165 6.65 -14.97 -12.57
N ASP A 166 7.32 -14.12 -11.79
CA ASP A 166 8.54 -14.46 -11.05
C ASP A 166 8.28 -14.68 -9.54
N GLY A 167 7.15 -14.18 -9.02
CA GLY A 167 6.87 -14.14 -7.59
C GLY A 167 7.74 -13.11 -6.84
N LEU A 168 7.71 -13.20 -5.51
CA LEU A 168 8.57 -12.44 -4.60
C LEU A 168 9.25 -13.40 -3.62
N PRO A 169 10.41 -13.05 -3.07
CA PRO A 169 11.04 -13.82 -2.01
C PRO A 169 10.07 -14.03 -0.84
N LYS A 170 10.15 -15.19 -0.20
CA LYS A 170 9.26 -15.54 0.93
C LYS A 170 9.36 -14.51 2.04
N GLY A 171 8.23 -13.95 2.45
CA GLY A 171 8.16 -12.96 3.52
C GLY A 171 8.56 -11.55 3.08
N VAL A 172 8.70 -11.31 1.77
CA VAL A 172 8.96 -9.99 1.20
C VAL A 172 7.76 -9.52 0.39
N CYS A 173 7.41 -8.26 0.52
CA CYS A 173 6.45 -7.52 -0.30
C CYS A 173 7.10 -6.22 -0.81
N LEU A 174 6.43 -5.53 -1.72
CA LEU A 174 6.94 -4.27 -2.27
C LEU A 174 6.07 -3.09 -1.83
N ASN A 175 6.73 -2.05 -1.34
CA ASN A 175 6.15 -0.72 -1.12
C ASN A 175 6.60 0.19 -2.25
N VAL A 176 5.68 0.57 -3.13
CA VAL A 176 5.95 1.35 -4.34
C VAL A 176 5.29 2.71 -4.20
N ASN A 177 6.11 3.74 -4.13
CA ASN A 177 5.66 5.10 -4.01
C ASN A 177 6.03 5.89 -5.25
N PHE A 178 5.05 6.54 -5.87
CA PHE A 178 5.26 7.46 -6.98
C PHE A 178 5.42 8.88 -6.44
N PRO A 179 6.37 9.67 -6.97
CA PRO A 179 6.55 11.06 -6.56
C PRO A 179 5.36 11.90 -6.99
N LEU A 180 5.26 13.13 -6.50
CA LEU A 180 4.36 14.12 -7.10
C LEU A 180 4.73 14.27 -8.58
N LEU A 181 3.74 14.06 -9.45
CA LEU A 181 3.98 14.06 -10.89
C LEU A 181 4.18 15.51 -11.41
N HIS A 182 5.22 15.70 -12.18
CA HIS A 182 5.54 16.97 -12.82
C HIS A 182 5.39 16.85 -14.34
N THR A 183 4.67 17.80 -14.96
CA THR A 183 4.46 17.86 -16.41
C THR A 183 5.76 18.10 -17.21
N GLU A 184 6.79 18.60 -16.57
CA GLU A 184 8.11 18.86 -17.17
C GLU A 184 8.96 17.59 -17.38
N PHE A 185 8.62 16.47 -16.75
CA PHE A 185 9.27 15.17 -17.01
C PHE A 185 8.57 14.44 -18.15
N SER A 186 8.61 15.06 -19.35
CA SER A 186 8.04 14.48 -20.58
C SER A 186 8.91 13.32 -21.12
N PRO A 187 8.29 12.34 -21.81
CA PRO A 187 8.99 11.21 -22.46
C PRO A 187 10.11 11.61 -23.43
N LEU A 188 10.11 12.84 -23.91
CA LEU A 188 11.07 13.35 -24.91
C LEU A 188 12.49 13.59 -24.36
N GLU A 189 12.70 13.55 -23.05
CA GLU A 189 14.01 13.75 -22.43
C GLU A 189 14.56 12.51 -21.71
N GLY A 190 14.13 11.31 -22.13
CA GLY A 190 14.57 10.02 -21.54
C GLY A 190 13.82 9.62 -20.29
N GLY A 191 12.72 10.33 -19.95
CA GLY A 191 11.78 9.93 -18.89
C GLY A 191 10.87 8.80 -19.37
N VAL A 192 10.52 7.91 -18.48
CA VAL A 192 9.56 6.83 -18.72
C VAL A 192 8.16 7.44 -18.63
N GLY A 193 7.65 8.00 -19.70
CA GLY A 193 6.26 8.41 -20.02
C GLY A 193 5.21 8.61 -18.90
N GLY A 194 5.57 9.08 -17.70
CA GLY A 194 4.63 9.13 -16.58
C GLY A 194 4.82 10.31 -15.62
N GLY A 195 5.56 11.37 -16.00
CA GLY A 195 5.76 12.53 -15.11
C GLY A 195 6.75 12.26 -13.98
N TYR A 196 7.62 11.25 -14.09
CA TYR A 196 8.70 10.93 -13.16
C TYR A 196 10.00 10.59 -13.93
N LYS A 197 11.16 10.75 -13.26
CA LYS A 197 12.48 10.59 -13.91
C LYS A 197 12.91 9.14 -14.14
N GLY A 198 12.37 8.21 -13.37
CA GLY A 198 12.76 6.80 -13.42
C GLY A 198 12.40 6.08 -12.13
N VAL A 199 12.96 4.89 -11.93
CA VAL A 199 12.67 4.00 -10.80
C VAL A 199 13.94 3.75 -10.01
N LYS A 200 13.86 3.81 -8.67
CA LYS A 200 14.94 3.44 -7.76
C LYS A 200 14.47 2.37 -6.76
N VAL A 201 15.28 1.34 -6.57
CA VAL A 201 15.12 0.43 -5.43
C VAL A 201 15.85 1.03 -4.25
N CYS A 202 15.10 1.24 -3.16
CA CYS A 202 15.54 2.04 -2.02
C CYS A 202 15.37 1.27 -0.71
N ARG A 203 16.11 1.68 0.31
CA ARG A 203 15.73 1.39 1.69
C ARG A 203 14.77 2.44 2.22
N MET A 204 14.07 2.13 3.29
CA MET A 204 13.25 3.09 4.02
C MET A 204 14.15 4.14 4.69
N ALA A 205 13.80 5.42 4.55
CA ALA A 205 14.49 6.51 5.24
C ALA A 205 14.16 6.53 6.73
N TYR A 206 15.07 6.99 7.54
CA TYR A 206 14.75 7.43 8.91
C TYR A 206 14.13 8.81 8.88
N GLY A 207 13.17 9.03 9.78
CA GLY A 207 12.51 10.31 9.93
C GLY A 207 11.49 10.28 11.04
N THR A 208 11.01 11.44 11.40
CA THR A 208 10.10 11.62 12.54
C THR A 208 8.96 12.59 12.21
N TRP A 209 7.84 12.41 12.87
CA TRP A 209 6.75 13.39 12.89
C TRP A 209 6.91 14.31 14.10
N GLY A 210 6.77 15.61 13.90
CA GLY A 210 6.82 16.62 14.96
C GLY A 210 5.55 17.45 15.02
N SER A 211 5.28 18.06 16.19
CA SER A 211 4.10 18.90 16.44
C SER A 211 2.77 18.22 16.08
N GLU A 212 2.63 16.95 16.44
CA GLU A 212 1.59 16.03 15.96
C GLU A 212 0.18 16.35 16.47
N VAL A 213 0.02 17.27 17.44
CA VAL A 213 -1.27 17.53 18.06
C VAL A 213 -1.55 19.03 18.09
N THR A 214 -2.68 19.44 17.50
CA THR A 214 -3.20 20.82 17.62
C THR A 214 -4.46 20.85 18.44
N LYS A 215 -4.45 21.63 19.52
CA LYS A 215 -5.60 21.86 20.39
C LYS A 215 -6.55 22.87 19.77
N CYS A 216 -7.84 22.54 19.76
CA CYS A 216 -8.92 23.41 19.33
C CYS A 216 -9.97 23.56 20.43
N HIS A 217 -10.75 24.63 20.40
CA HIS A 217 -11.85 24.86 21.32
C HIS A 217 -13.19 24.75 20.59
N HIS A 218 -14.05 23.90 21.11
CA HIS A 218 -15.40 23.77 20.57
C HIS A 218 -16.31 24.87 21.14
N PRO A 219 -17.23 25.47 20.33
CA PRO A 219 -18.12 26.53 20.80
C PRO A 219 -18.99 26.17 22.02
N ARG A 220 -19.19 24.86 22.31
CA ARG A 220 -19.91 24.36 23.49
C ARG A 220 -19.05 24.25 24.75
N GLY A 221 -17.81 24.77 24.76
CA GLY A 221 -16.99 24.91 25.96
C GLY A 221 -16.14 23.68 26.32
N TYR A 222 -15.84 22.76 25.37
CA TYR A 222 -14.89 21.69 25.59
C TYR A 222 -13.74 21.77 24.57
N ASP A 223 -12.59 21.21 24.95
CA ASP A 223 -11.41 21.13 24.09
C ASP A 223 -11.45 19.84 23.24
N TYR A 224 -10.91 19.91 22.04
CA TYR A 224 -10.67 18.75 21.20
C TYR A 224 -9.34 18.93 20.44
N TRP A 225 -8.81 17.87 19.90
CA TRP A 225 -7.49 17.87 19.28
C TRP A 225 -7.57 17.23 17.90
N TRP A 226 -6.80 17.81 16.99
CA TRP A 226 -6.54 17.20 15.70
C TRP A 226 -5.14 16.59 15.71
N MET A 227 -5.04 15.38 15.14
CA MET A 227 -3.75 14.83 14.76
C MET A 227 -3.31 15.56 13.50
N VAL A 228 -2.18 16.23 13.58
CA VAL A 228 -1.53 17.05 12.53
C VAL A 228 -0.05 16.72 12.57
N GLY A 229 0.78 17.57 12.07
CA GLY A 229 2.22 17.45 12.21
C GLY A 229 2.93 17.71 10.90
N HIS A 230 4.22 17.71 10.99
CA HIS A 230 5.10 17.77 9.83
C HIS A 230 6.14 16.65 9.94
N TYR A 231 6.39 16.04 8.80
CA TYR A 231 7.44 15.02 8.69
C TYR A 231 8.80 15.71 8.53
N THR A 232 9.81 15.20 9.23
CA THR A 232 11.20 15.58 9.10
C THR A 232 12.01 14.37 8.67
N ASN A 233 12.72 14.51 7.54
CA ASN A 233 13.67 13.50 7.08
C ASN A 233 14.99 13.65 7.85
N ASP A 234 15.40 12.61 8.57
CA ASP A 234 16.65 12.64 9.35
C ASP A 234 17.88 12.35 8.46
N GLU A 235 17.65 11.95 7.20
CA GLU A 235 18.68 11.57 6.23
C GLU A 235 18.50 12.30 4.87
N PRO A 236 18.43 13.64 4.81
CA PRO A 236 18.06 14.37 3.61
C PRO A 236 19.00 14.14 2.41
N ASP A 237 20.26 13.82 2.67
CA ASP A 237 21.29 13.61 1.67
C ASP A 237 21.54 12.13 1.32
N ALA A 238 20.78 11.20 1.92
CA ALA A 238 20.99 9.78 1.70
C ALA A 238 20.26 9.31 0.42
N GLU A 239 20.98 9.26 -0.69
CA GLU A 239 20.47 8.95 -2.04
C GLU A 239 19.91 7.53 -2.21
N ASP A 240 20.16 6.64 -1.26
CA ASP A 240 19.69 5.26 -1.24
C ASP A 240 18.33 5.09 -0.55
N THR A 241 17.71 6.19 -0.10
CA THR A 241 16.44 6.18 0.61
C THR A 241 15.23 6.45 -0.28
N ASP A 242 14.07 5.94 0.14
CA ASP A 242 12.79 6.16 -0.52
C ASP A 242 12.38 7.65 -0.50
N ARG A 243 12.64 8.35 0.62
CA ARG A 243 12.31 9.78 0.71
C ARG A 243 13.14 10.61 -0.26
N TRP A 244 14.46 10.37 -0.33
CA TRP A 244 15.32 11.06 -1.29
C TRP A 244 14.86 10.81 -2.72
N ALA A 245 14.54 9.56 -3.07
CA ALA A 245 14.07 9.21 -4.40
C ALA A 245 12.81 10.00 -4.79
N LEU A 246 11.81 10.06 -3.90
CA LEU A 246 10.56 10.78 -4.11
C LEU A 246 10.79 12.29 -4.25
N ASP A 247 11.59 12.89 -3.36
CA ASP A 247 11.90 14.32 -3.38
C ASP A 247 12.66 14.74 -4.65
N HIS A 248 13.34 13.78 -5.31
CA HIS A 248 14.05 14.00 -6.57
C HIS A 248 13.31 13.53 -7.82
N GLY A 249 12.02 13.16 -7.70
CA GLY A 249 11.15 12.81 -8.82
C GLY A 249 11.32 11.38 -9.35
N TYR A 250 11.86 10.48 -8.54
CA TYR A 250 11.93 9.04 -8.87
C TYR A 250 10.83 8.26 -8.18
N VAL A 251 10.34 7.21 -8.82
CA VAL A 251 9.54 6.19 -8.14
C VAL A 251 10.43 5.40 -7.20
N ALA A 252 10.03 5.32 -5.93
CA ALA A 252 10.72 4.55 -4.91
C ALA A 252 10.10 3.15 -4.78
N ILE A 253 10.90 2.10 -4.93
CA ILE A 253 10.52 0.72 -4.64
C ILE A 253 11.29 0.27 -3.41
N THR A 254 10.58 0.08 -2.29
CA THR A 254 11.16 -0.39 -1.03
C THR A 254 10.73 -1.83 -0.79
N PRO A 255 11.63 -2.82 -0.96
CA PRO A 255 11.37 -4.19 -0.52
C PRO A 255 11.17 -4.20 1.00
N THR A 256 9.99 -4.65 1.43
CA THR A 256 9.58 -4.66 2.84
C THR A 256 9.36 -6.09 3.29
N GLN A 257 9.79 -6.45 4.49
CA GLN A 257 9.69 -7.81 5.00
C GLN A 257 8.80 -7.88 6.24
N ILE A 258 8.24 -9.06 6.48
CA ILE A 258 7.40 -9.35 7.64
C ILE A 258 8.22 -9.67 8.90
N ASP A 259 9.50 -10.00 8.76
CA ASP A 259 10.41 -10.23 9.88
C ASP A 259 10.99 -8.90 10.35
N LEU A 260 10.55 -8.46 11.52
CA LEU A 260 10.96 -7.20 12.16
C LEU A 260 12.19 -7.36 13.06
N THR A 261 12.89 -8.51 13.03
CA THR A 261 14.03 -8.79 13.89
C THR A 261 15.23 -7.93 13.51
N ALA A 262 15.75 -7.14 14.44
CA ALA A 262 17.02 -6.42 14.27
C ALA A 262 18.21 -7.36 14.46
N TYR A 263 18.55 -8.15 13.45
CA TYR A 263 19.61 -9.16 13.51
C TYR A 263 20.96 -8.60 13.96
N SER A 264 21.29 -7.37 13.56
CA SER A 264 22.55 -6.70 13.95
C SER A 264 22.63 -6.41 15.45
N ALA A 265 21.50 -6.29 16.15
CA ALA A 265 21.46 -6.02 17.59
C ALA A 265 21.47 -7.29 18.46
N MET A 266 21.19 -8.47 17.87
CA MET A 266 21.01 -9.71 18.63
C MET A 266 22.25 -10.07 19.47
N SER A 267 23.45 -9.95 18.89
CA SER A 267 24.69 -10.29 19.60
C SER A 267 24.88 -9.38 20.83
N GLN A 268 24.72 -8.07 20.65
CA GLN A 268 24.88 -7.09 21.72
C GLN A 268 23.87 -7.33 22.85
N ILE A 269 22.61 -7.55 22.51
CA ILE A 269 21.57 -7.81 23.51
C ILE A 269 21.81 -9.13 24.23
N SER A 270 22.29 -10.16 23.52
CA SER A 270 22.62 -11.46 24.12
C SER A 270 23.72 -11.36 25.19
N GLU A 271 24.70 -10.45 25.03
CA GLU A 271 25.76 -10.25 26.03
C GLU A 271 25.22 -9.71 27.36
N TRP A 272 24.12 -8.94 27.35
CA TRP A 272 23.53 -8.40 28.58
C TRP A 272 23.05 -9.49 29.56
N PHE A 273 22.78 -10.69 29.06
CA PHE A 273 22.22 -11.78 29.85
C PHE A 273 23.22 -12.89 30.17
N LYS A 274 24.45 -12.83 29.64
CA LYS A 274 25.49 -13.84 29.91
C LYS A 274 26.05 -13.76 31.32
N SER A 275 26.05 -12.60 31.97
CA SER A 275 26.66 -12.36 33.26
C SER A 275 25.78 -12.70 34.47
N ASN A 276 24.49 -13.03 34.28
CA ASN A 276 23.53 -13.21 35.37
C ASN A 276 23.17 -14.69 35.71
N HIS A 277 23.82 -15.65 35.02
CA HIS A 277 23.53 -17.09 35.17
C HIS A 277 24.78 -17.96 35.38
N SER A 278 25.88 -17.38 35.91
CA SER A 278 27.09 -18.14 36.34
C SER A 278 27.21 -18.18 37.85
#